data_4cbea9ffb868f4e10edffe983628c43d
#
_entry.id   4cbea9ffb868f4e10edffe983628c43d
#
_cell.length_a   1.000
_cell.length_b   1.000
_cell.length_c   1.000
_cell.angle_alpha   90.00
_cell.angle_beta   90.00
_cell.angle_gamma   90.00
#
_symmetry.space_group_name_H-M   'P 1'
#
loop_
_entity.id
_entity.type
_entity.pdbx_description
1 polymer ?
#
loop_
_entity_poly.entity_id
_entity_poly.type
_entity_poly.pdbx_seq_one_letter_code
_entity_poly.pdbx_strand_id
1 'polypeptide(L)'
;VLRRKQFKKAKLRWRVSNPKSAKKSLGWIPFKKTAIKYQHGQVKYGNHWFGLWDSYGLSTYNIKTGSFVQDSRNRWYVCLVVENAAKVASKGKTPVGIDLGLKDFATLSNGQKIEAQRTYRTYERKLGIAQRAKNKKRVKAIHAKIKQLRHNQLHQESTKLVKNYAAIFVGNVNAK
;
A
#
# COMPACT_ATOMS: atom_id res chain seq x y z
N VAL A 1 2.70 2.08 27.87
CA VAL A 1 2.73 2.95 29.06
C VAL A 1 4.13 3.45 29.33
N LEU A 2 5.15 2.56 29.40
CA LEU A 2 6.57 2.93 29.65
C LEU A 2 7.10 3.92 28.63
N ARG A 3 6.89 3.67 27.31
CA ARG A 3 7.34 4.57 26.23
C ARG A 3 6.74 5.98 26.32
N ARG A 4 5.50 6.12 26.79
CA ARG A 4 4.87 7.42 27.01
C ARG A 4 5.54 8.20 28.12
N LYS A 5 5.83 7.54 29.27
CA LYS A 5 6.53 8.16 30.40
C LYS A 5 7.94 8.59 30.01
N GLN A 6 8.68 7.70 29.33
CA GLN A 6 10.07 7.93 28.93
C GLN A 6 10.24 9.06 27.92
N PHE A 7 9.33 9.21 26.97
CA PHE A 7 9.44 10.19 25.87
C PHE A 7 8.43 11.34 25.98
N LYS A 8 7.72 11.50 27.10
CA LYS A 8 6.69 12.54 27.30
C LYS A 8 5.66 12.62 26.14
N LYS A 9 5.37 11.51 25.50
CA LYS A 9 4.48 11.44 24.34
C LYS A 9 3.02 11.64 24.72
N ALA A 10 2.20 12.17 23.80
CA ALA A 10 0.77 12.34 23.98
C ALA A 10 0.06 11.01 24.34
N LYS A 11 -1.13 11.10 24.93
CA LYS A 11 -1.93 9.93 25.35
C LYS A 11 -2.09 8.92 24.21
N LEU A 12 -1.84 7.64 24.49
CA LEU A 12 -2.03 6.57 23.51
C LEU A 12 -3.49 6.53 23.05
N ARG A 13 -3.70 6.52 21.74
CA ARG A 13 -5.01 6.30 21.14
C ARG A 13 -5.16 4.81 20.85
N TRP A 14 -6.08 4.17 21.57
CA TRP A 14 -6.44 2.78 21.32
C TRP A 14 -7.39 2.67 20.14
N ARG A 15 -7.28 1.61 19.37
CA ARG A 15 -8.26 1.30 18.34
C ARG A 15 -9.60 0.98 19.00
N VAL A 16 -10.68 1.51 18.45
CA VAL A 16 -12.02 1.24 18.95
C VAL A 16 -12.46 -0.13 18.46
N SER A 17 -12.50 -1.09 19.38
CA SER A 17 -12.99 -2.45 19.12
C SER A 17 -14.42 -2.66 19.64
N ASN A 18 -15.03 -1.63 20.25
CA ASN A 18 -16.38 -1.74 20.80
C ASN A 18 -17.40 -1.99 19.70
N PRO A 19 -18.11 -3.14 19.69
CA PRO A 19 -19.14 -3.46 18.70
C PRO A 19 -20.32 -2.50 18.68
N LYS A 20 -20.58 -1.80 19.81
CA LYS A 20 -21.63 -0.77 19.94
C LYS A 20 -21.20 0.60 19.40
N SER A 21 -19.92 0.82 19.11
CA SER A 21 -19.44 2.11 18.57
C SER A 21 -19.82 2.26 17.09
N ALA A 22 -20.36 3.44 16.73
CA ALA A 22 -20.62 3.82 15.34
C ALA A 22 -19.33 3.88 14.49
N LYS A 23 -18.18 4.16 15.12
CA LYS A 23 -16.85 4.23 14.50
C LYS A 23 -16.09 2.94 14.78
N LYS A 24 -16.21 1.96 13.91
CA LYS A 24 -15.41 0.73 13.97
C LYS A 24 -14.06 0.97 13.29
N SER A 25 -12.97 0.76 14.02
CA SER A 25 -11.64 0.69 13.40
C SER A 25 -11.47 -0.66 12.69
N LEU A 26 -10.73 -0.65 11.57
CA LEU A 26 -10.34 -1.89 10.91
C LEU A 26 -9.43 -2.73 11.82
N GLY A 27 -9.51 -4.05 11.71
CA GLY A 27 -8.69 -4.97 12.48
C GLY A 27 -7.19 -4.75 12.20
N TRP A 28 -6.40 -4.76 13.27
CA TRP A 28 -4.94 -4.65 13.19
C TRP A 28 -4.30 -5.34 14.40
N ILE A 29 -3.49 -6.34 14.15
CA ILE A 29 -2.82 -7.13 15.18
C ILE A 29 -1.33 -7.13 14.86
N PRO A 30 -0.52 -6.31 15.54
CA PRO A 30 0.93 -6.31 15.36
C PRO A 30 1.55 -7.51 16.07
N PHE A 31 2.66 -8.00 15.51
CA PHE A 31 3.44 -9.08 16.10
C PHE A 31 4.94 -8.92 15.88
N LYS A 32 5.73 -9.52 16.75
CA LYS A 32 7.18 -9.69 16.60
C LYS A 32 7.47 -10.99 15.86
N LYS A 33 8.68 -11.15 15.32
CA LYS A 33 9.16 -12.37 14.64
C LYS A 33 8.84 -13.65 15.44
N THR A 34 9.09 -13.61 16.74
CA THR A 34 8.91 -14.77 17.63
C THR A 34 7.46 -15.24 17.81
N ALA A 35 6.49 -14.39 17.46
CA ALA A 35 5.06 -14.70 17.60
C ALA A 35 4.49 -15.44 16.39
N ILE A 36 5.23 -15.55 15.29
CA ILE A 36 4.78 -16.23 14.07
C ILE A 36 5.77 -17.31 13.64
N LYS A 37 5.24 -18.34 12.98
CA LYS A 37 6.02 -19.36 12.28
C LYS A 37 5.43 -19.50 10.87
N TYR A 38 6.27 -19.46 9.84
CA TYR A 38 5.88 -19.71 8.46
C TYR A 38 6.32 -21.11 8.06
N GLN A 39 5.42 -21.90 7.52
CA GLN A 39 5.70 -23.24 7.04
C GLN A 39 4.66 -23.67 6.00
N HIS A 40 5.10 -24.26 4.89
CA HIS A 40 4.23 -24.84 3.85
C HIS A 40 3.10 -23.91 3.37
N GLY A 41 3.39 -22.63 3.13
CA GLY A 41 2.37 -21.66 2.68
C GLY A 41 1.37 -21.24 3.76
N GLN A 42 1.67 -21.51 5.03
CA GLN A 42 0.83 -21.15 6.16
C GLN A 42 1.61 -20.33 7.20
N VAL A 43 0.91 -19.44 7.87
CA VAL A 43 1.44 -18.68 9.01
C VAL A 43 0.74 -19.14 10.28
N LYS A 44 1.51 -19.60 11.25
CA LYS A 44 1.03 -19.87 12.61
C LYS A 44 1.10 -18.61 13.44
N TYR A 45 0.02 -18.31 14.15
CA TYR A 45 -0.03 -17.27 15.17
C TYR A 45 -0.83 -17.77 16.38
N GLY A 46 -0.20 -17.79 17.55
CA GLY A 46 -0.74 -18.51 18.70
C GLY A 46 -0.92 -20.00 18.36
N ASN A 47 -2.12 -20.53 18.60
CA ASN A 47 -2.45 -21.93 18.32
C ASN A 47 -3.11 -22.16 16.94
N HIS A 48 -3.22 -21.11 16.11
CA HIS A 48 -3.93 -21.16 14.83
C HIS A 48 -2.99 -21.11 13.64
N TRP A 49 -3.29 -21.89 12.60
CA TRP A 49 -2.65 -21.85 11.31
C TRP A 49 -3.56 -21.14 10.30
N PHE A 50 -3.00 -20.19 9.57
CA PHE A 50 -3.70 -19.41 8.55
C PHE A 50 -3.08 -19.69 7.19
N GLY A 51 -3.90 -20.11 6.22
CA GLY A 51 -3.47 -20.23 4.83
C GLY A 51 -3.08 -18.87 4.27
N LEU A 52 -1.96 -18.81 3.58
CA LEU A 52 -1.43 -17.59 3.00
C LEU A 52 -1.22 -17.77 1.50
N TRP A 53 -1.71 -16.82 0.71
CA TRP A 53 -1.32 -16.72 -0.68
C TRP A 53 0.07 -16.07 -0.76
N ASP A 54 1.10 -16.91 -0.82
CA ASP A 54 2.49 -16.46 -0.88
C ASP A 54 2.93 -16.31 -2.33
N SER A 55 2.89 -15.07 -2.84
CA SER A 55 3.40 -14.71 -4.17
C SER A 55 4.86 -14.24 -4.15
N TYR A 56 5.48 -14.15 -2.98
CA TYR A 56 6.81 -13.58 -2.81
C TYR A 56 7.87 -14.60 -2.41
N GLY A 57 7.49 -15.85 -2.08
CA GLY A 57 8.41 -16.85 -1.58
C GLY A 57 8.96 -16.50 -0.20
N LEU A 58 8.09 -16.32 0.77
CA LEU A 58 8.42 -15.83 2.13
C LEU A 58 9.46 -16.66 2.87
N SER A 59 9.64 -17.93 2.51
CA SER A 59 10.68 -18.80 3.07
C SER A 59 12.11 -18.29 2.82
N THR A 60 12.30 -17.47 1.77
CA THR A 60 13.61 -16.93 1.41
C THR A 60 13.98 -15.66 2.18
N TYR A 61 13.04 -15.06 2.90
CA TYR A 61 13.23 -13.78 3.58
C TYR A 61 13.41 -13.93 5.09
N ASN A 62 14.29 -13.12 5.65
CA ASN A 62 14.42 -12.98 7.11
C ASN A 62 13.34 -12.01 7.63
N ILE A 63 12.27 -12.58 8.19
CA ILE A 63 11.16 -11.81 8.75
C ILE A 63 11.60 -11.18 10.08
N LYS A 64 11.38 -9.88 10.26
CA LYS A 64 11.68 -9.13 11.49
C LYS A 64 10.45 -8.88 12.35
N THR A 65 9.40 -8.35 11.76
CA THR A 65 8.15 -8.01 12.45
C THR A 65 7.01 -7.94 11.42
N GLY A 66 5.80 -7.79 11.90
CA GLY A 66 4.67 -7.63 11.00
C GLY A 66 3.37 -7.31 11.71
N SER A 67 2.30 -7.39 10.95
CA SER A 67 0.94 -7.25 11.47
C SER A 67 -0.08 -7.96 10.59
N PHE A 68 -1.14 -8.47 11.19
CA PHE A 68 -2.36 -8.80 10.48
C PHE A 68 -3.20 -7.53 10.35
N VAL A 69 -3.66 -7.24 9.14
CA VAL A 69 -4.39 -6.01 8.81
C VAL A 69 -5.67 -6.34 8.07
N GLN A 70 -6.77 -5.75 8.50
CA GLN A 70 -8.06 -5.87 7.84
C GLN A 70 -8.31 -4.67 6.92
N ASP A 71 -8.73 -4.94 5.69
CA ASP A 71 -9.16 -3.89 4.77
C ASP A 71 -10.65 -3.53 4.94
N SER A 72 -11.09 -2.46 4.28
CA SER A 72 -12.48 -1.99 4.32
C SER A 72 -13.51 -2.97 3.73
N ARG A 73 -13.06 -4.05 3.08
CA ARG A 73 -13.87 -5.13 2.51
C ARG A 73 -13.90 -6.38 3.40
N ASN A 74 -13.39 -6.27 4.64
CA ASN A 74 -13.25 -7.36 5.62
C ASN A 74 -12.26 -8.47 5.19
N ARG A 75 -11.33 -8.18 4.30
CA ARG A 75 -10.26 -9.11 3.94
C ARG A 75 -9.06 -8.88 4.86
N TRP A 76 -8.40 -9.97 5.24
CA TRP A 76 -7.22 -9.93 6.08
C TRP A 76 -5.96 -10.12 5.24
N TYR A 77 -4.93 -9.41 5.63
CA TYR A 77 -3.61 -9.45 5.02
C TYR A 77 -2.56 -9.61 6.11
N VAL A 78 -1.50 -10.32 5.78
CA VAL A 78 -0.27 -10.34 6.57
C VAL A 78 0.69 -9.32 5.94
N CYS A 79 1.06 -8.31 6.71
CA CYS A 79 2.08 -7.34 6.33
C CYS A 79 3.36 -7.69 7.07
N LEU A 80 4.42 -8.02 6.34
CA LEU A 80 5.69 -8.45 6.90
C LEU A 80 6.79 -7.42 6.62
N VAL A 81 7.59 -7.13 7.61
CA VAL A 81 8.85 -6.41 7.44
C VAL A 81 9.95 -7.45 7.33
N VAL A 82 10.60 -7.48 6.20
CA VAL A 82 11.70 -8.39 5.89
C VAL A 82 13.00 -7.63 5.73
N GLU A 83 14.10 -8.27 6.09
CA GLU A 83 15.43 -7.77 5.77
C GLU A 83 15.73 -8.14 4.32
N ASN A 84 15.89 -7.14 3.49
CA ASN A 84 16.24 -7.34 2.09
C ASN A 84 17.50 -6.55 1.77
N ALA A 85 18.53 -7.25 1.35
CA ALA A 85 19.74 -6.66 0.79
C ALA A 85 19.51 -6.34 -0.71
N ALA A 86 18.41 -5.64 -1.04
CA ALA A 86 18.13 -5.27 -2.42
C ALA A 86 19.20 -4.30 -2.93
N LYS A 87 20.15 -4.82 -3.67
CA LYS A 87 21.02 -4.02 -4.52
C LYS A 87 20.19 -3.59 -5.74
N VAL A 88 19.54 -2.45 -5.65
CA VAL A 88 18.95 -1.81 -6.83
C VAL A 88 20.10 -1.22 -7.64
N ALA A 89 20.66 -2.01 -8.53
CA ALA A 89 21.53 -1.47 -9.54
C ALA A 89 20.65 -0.78 -10.60
N SER A 90 20.63 0.54 -10.62
CA SER A 90 20.12 1.28 -11.76
C SER A 90 20.97 0.89 -12.98
N LYS A 91 20.33 0.44 -14.06
CA LYS A 91 21.01 0.16 -15.35
C LYS A 91 21.09 1.42 -16.22
N GLY A 92 20.43 2.49 -15.83
CA GLY A 92 20.41 3.75 -16.57
C GLY A 92 21.75 4.50 -16.45
N LYS A 93 22.15 5.16 -17.54
CA LYS A 93 23.39 5.96 -17.58
C LYS A 93 23.13 7.46 -17.46
N THR A 94 21.93 7.92 -17.77
CA THR A 94 21.57 9.34 -17.83
C THR A 94 20.68 9.76 -16.69
N PRO A 95 20.80 10.98 -16.15
CA PRO A 95 19.85 11.53 -15.21
C PRO A 95 18.56 11.98 -15.93
N VAL A 96 17.46 12.11 -15.17
CA VAL A 96 16.20 12.65 -15.67
C VAL A 96 15.56 13.57 -14.65
N GLY A 97 15.05 14.72 -15.12
CA GLY A 97 14.15 15.58 -14.39
C GLY A 97 12.70 15.20 -14.64
N ILE A 98 11.85 15.27 -13.63
CA ILE A 98 10.42 14.97 -13.71
C ILE A 98 9.63 16.16 -13.19
N ASP A 99 8.75 16.69 -14.03
CA ASP A 99 7.73 17.67 -13.64
C ASP A 99 6.37 16.99 -13.57
N LEU A 100 5.69 17.12 -12.42
CA LEU A 100 4.37 16.54 -12.17
C LEU A 100 3.28 17.53 -12.59
N GLY A 101 2.35 17.08 -13.43
CA GLY A 101 1.31 17.93 -13.99
C GLY A 101 -0.11 17.38 -13.75
N LEU A 102 -1.11 18.22 -14.07
CA LEU A 102 -2.52 17.86 -14.00
C LEU A 102 -3.06 17.31 -15.32
N LYS A 103 -2.55 17.78 -16.46
CA LYS A 103 -2.93 17.33 -17.79
C LYS A 103 -2.25 16.01 -18.13
N ASP A 104 -0.94 16.02 -18.14
CA ASP A 104 -0.09 14.84 -18.18
C ASP A 104 0.31 14.53 -16.74
N PHE A 105 0.40 13.26 -16.38
CA PHE A 105 0.79 12.86 -15.03
C PHE A 105 2.21 13.32 -14.70
N ALA A 106 3.11 13.19 -15.65
CA ALA A 106 4.46 13.70 -15.55
C ALA A 106 5.04 14.01 -16.93
N THR A 107 5.91 15.01 -16.99
CA THR A 107 6.74 15.33 -18.15
C THR A 107 8.20 15.17 -17.76
N LEU A 108 8.95 14.41 -18.54
CA LEU A 108 10.36 14.17 -18.33
C LEU A 108 11.21 15.20 -19.05
N SER A 109 12.42 15.49 -18.56
CA SER A 109 13.36 16.44 -19.17
C SER A 109 13.80 16.09 -20.60
N ASN A 110 13.62 14.82 -21.00
CA ASN A 110 13.85 14.37 -22.37
C ASN A 110 12.64 14.57 -23.30
N GLY A 111 11.59 15.23 -22.85
CA GLY A 111 10.36 15.49 -23.61
C GLY A 111 9.31 14.36 -23.55
N GLN A 112 9.64 13.21 -22.97
CA GLN A 112 8.69 12.12 -22.81
C GLN A 112 7.59 12.52 -21.81
N LYS A 113 6.33 12.20 -22.15
CA LYS A 113 5.16 12.44 -21.31
C LYS A 113 4.58 11.13 -20.80
N ILE A 114 4.18 11.12 -19.54
CA ILE A 114 3.43 10.03 -18.91
C ILE A 114 1.99 10.50 -18.77
N GLU A 115 1.10 9.86 -19.49
CA GLU A 115 -0.32 10.23 -19.50
C GLU A 115 -1.02 9.93 -18.17
N ALA A 116 -1.93 10.83 -17.78
CA ALA A 116 -2.78 10.62 -16.61
C ALA A 116 -3.89 9.63 -16.93
N GLN A 117 -3.82 8.42 -16.39
CA GLN A 117 -4.96 7.50 -16.46
C GLN A 117 -6.12 8.05 -15.62
N ARG A 118 -7.15 8.51 -16.27
CA ARG A 118 -8.37 9.04 -15.63
C ARG A 118 -9.25 7.92 -15.07
N THR A 119 -8.65 7.03 -14.30
CA THR A 119 -9.27 5.79 -13.78
C THR A 119 -10.59 6.05 -13.04
N TYR A 120 -10.70 7.16 -12.31
CA TYR A 120 -11.95 7.52 -11.64
C TYR A 120 -13.07 7.77 -12.65
N ARG A 121 -12.83 8.54 -13.70
CA ARG A 121 -13.84 8.84 -14.74
C ARG A 121 -14.34 7.58 -15.44
N THR A 122 -13.47 6.61 -15.69
CA THR A 122 -13.84 5.31 -16.27
C THR A 122 -14.86 4.55 -15.41
N TYR A 123 -14.79 4.70 -14.10
CA TYR A 123 -15.68 4.00 -13.16
C TYR A 123 -16.82 4.88 -12.61
N GLU A 124 -16.85 6.17 -12.91
CA GLU A 124 -17.80 7.15 -12.37
C GLU A 124 -19.26 6.74 -12.59
N ARG A 125 -19.62 6.34 -13.81
CA ARG A 125 -20.97 5.87 -14.15
C ARG A 125 -21.37 4.65 -13.29
N LYS A 126 -20.47 3.66 -13.18
CA LYS A 126 -20.73 2.45 -12.37
C LYS A 126 -20.85 2.79 -10.89
N LEU A 127 -20.04 3.74 -10.41
CA LEU A 127 -20.09 4.23 -9.05
C LEU A 127 -21.42 4.95 -8.76
N GLY A 128 -21.86 5.85 -9.63
CA GLY A 128 -23.14 6.56 -9.50
C GLY A 128 -24.34 5.61 -9.45
N ILE A 129 -24.37 4.55 -10.28
CA ILE A 129 -25.41 3.52 -10.25
C ILE A 129 -25.42 2.81 -8.88
N ALA A 130 -24.23 2.40 -8.39
CA ALA A 130 -24.13 1.70 -7.13
C ALA A 130 -24.50 2.57 -5.92
N GLN A 131 -24.21 3.87 -5.99
CA GLN A 131 -24.57 4.86 -4.96
C GLN A 131 -26.08 5.10 -4.92
N ARG A 132 -26.74 5.32 -6.06
CA ARG A 132 -28.20 5.46 -6.14
C ARG A 132 -28.93 4.23 -5.63
N ALA A 133 -28.41 3.03 -5.95
CA ALA A 133 -28.91 1.77 -5.44
C ALA A 133 -28.57 1.51 -3.96
N LYS A 134 -27.94 2.45 -3.25
CA LYS A 134 -27.48 2.33 -1.86
C LYS A 134 -26.66 1.05 -1.58
N ASN A 135 -26.04 0.46 -2.62
CA ASN A 135 -25.23 -0.75 -2.52
C ASN A 135 -23.82 -0.44 -2.02
N LYS A 136 -23.71 -0.30 -0.69
CA LYS A 136 -22.43 0.04 -0.01
C LYS A 136 -21.31 -0.96 -0.32
N LYS A 137 -21.63 -2.27 -0.48
CA LYS A 137 -20.64 -3.31 -0.79
C LYS A 137 -20.04 -3.08 -2.19
N ARG A 138 -20.88 -2.78 -3.19
CA ARG A 138 -20.44 -2.49 -4.56
C ARG A 138 -19.66 -1.19 -4.65
N VAL A 139 -20.09 -0.13 -3.96
CA VAL A 139 -19.38 1.16 -3.87
C VAL A 139 -17.96 0.94 -3.34
N LYS A 140 -17.80 0.23 -2.22
CA LYS A 140 -16.46 -0.11 -1.68
C LYS A 140 -15.62 -0.93 -2.65
N ALA A 141 -16.22 -1.88 -3.39
CA ALA A 141 -15.51 -2.67 -4.37
C ALA A 141 -15.00 -1.83 -5.55
N ILE A 142 -15.81 -0.89 -6.05
CA ILE A 142 -15.42 0.01 -7.14
C ILE A 142 -14.28 0.93 -6.69
N HIS A 143 -14.36 1.56 -5.52
CA HIS A 143 -13.27 2.37 -4.99
C HIS A 143 -11.97 1.57 -4.81
N ALA A 144 -12.06 0.33 -4.30
CA ALA A 144 -10.90 -0.56 -4.18
C ALA A 144 -10.29 -0.87 -5.56
N LYS A 145 -11.11 -1.08 -6.60
CA LYS A 145 -10.64 -1.30 -7.98
C LYS A 145 -9.93 -0.07 -8.54
N ILE A 146 -10.51 1.12 -8.36
CA ILE A 146 -9.89 2.38 -8.78
C ILE A 146 -8.53 2.57 -8.10
N LYS A 147 -8.46 2.37 -6.77
CA LYS A 147 -7.22 2.44 -6.01
C LYS A 147 -6.17 1.47 -6.55
N GLN A 148 -6.55 0.21 -6.81
CA GLN A 148 -5.65 -0.82 -7.32
C GLN A 148 -5.09 -0.47 -8.70
N LEU A 149 -5.92 0.02 -9.61
CA LEU A 149 -5.49 0.41 -10.95
C LEU A 149 -4.49 1.57 -10.92
N ARG A 150 -4.78 2.60 -10.10
CA ARG A 150 -3.85 3.72 -9.89
C ARG A 150 -2.51 3.24 -9.31
N HIS A 151 -2.57 2.39 -8.30
CA HIS A 151 -1.38 1.85 -7.66
C HIS A 151 -0.53 1.05 -8.65
N ASN A 152 -1.15 0.18 -9.46
CA ASN A 152 -0.45 -0.59 -10.48
C ASN A 152 0.23 0.30 -11.51
N GLN A 153 -0.46 1.33 -12.01
CA GLN A 153 0.12 2.29 -12.95
C GLN A 153 1.35 2.98 -12.34
N LEU A 154 1.21 3.53 -11.12
CA LEU A 154 2.30 4.22 -10.44
C LEU A 154 3.52 3.31 -10.26
N HIS A 155 3.29 2.05 -9.88
CA HIS A 155 4.38 1.07 -9.75
C HIS A 155 5.03 0.73 -11.08
N GLN A 156 4.25 0.58 -12.16
CA GLN A 156 4.81 0.32 -13.49
C GLN A 156 5.67 1.48 -13.96
N GLU A 157 5.17 2.72 -13.86
CA GLU A 157 5.91 3.90 -14.30
C GLU A 157 7.15 4.16 -13.42
N SER A 158 7.02 4.09 -12.09
CA SER A 158 8.18 4.25 -11.21
C SER A 158 9.25 3.16 -11.45
N THR A 159 8.83 1.93 -11.72
CA THR A 159 9.76 0.84 -12.05
C THR A 159 10.48 1.10 -13.37
N LYS A 160 9.79 1.60 -14.39
CA LYS A 160 10.41 1.99 -15.67
C LYS A 160 11.46 3.10 -15.47
N LEU A 161 11.09 4.14 -14.71
CA LEU A 161 11.98 5.26 -14.42
C LEU A 161 13.25 4.79 -13.70
N VAL A 162 13.11 4.01 -12.62
CA VAL A 162 14.25 3.49 -11.85
C VAL A 162 15.15 2.57 -12.66
N LYS A 163 14.59 1.80 -13.61
CA LYS A 163 15.38 0.92 -14.47
C LYS A 163 16.14 1.69 -15.57
N ASN A 164 15.57 2.77 -16.07
CA ASN A 164 16.08 3.46 -17.25
C ASN A 164 17.04 4.61 -16.93
N TYR A 165 16.98 5.19 -15.73
CA TYR A 165 17.74 6.38 -15.38
C TYR A 165 18.66 6.16 -14.17
N ALA A 166 19.86 6.78 -14.23
CA ALA A 166 20.85 6.72 -13.16
C ALA A 166 20.46 7.56 -11.94
N ALA A 167 19.87 8.72 -12.20
CA ALA A 167 19.39 9.65 -11.17
C ALA A 167 18.05 10.24 -11.60
N ILE A 168 17.16 10.46 -10.63
CA ILE A 168 15.83 10.99 -10.86
C ILE A 168 15.64 12.23 -9.98
N PHE A 169 15.38 13.39 -10.61
CA PHE A 169 15.11 14.64 -9.94
C PHE A 169 13.63 14.98 -10.08
N VAL A 170 12.93 15.16 -8.98
CA VAL A 170 11.49 15.51 -8.99
C VAL A 170 11.34 16.95 -8.51
N GLY A 171 10.66 17.77 -9.29
CA GLY A 171 10.33 19.14 -8.91
C GLY A 171 9.45 19.17 -7.65
N ASN A 172 9.76 20.08 -6.73
CA ASN A 172 8.93 20.29 -5.53
C ASN A 172 7.73 21.16 -5.92
N VAL A 173 6.59 20.52 -6.16
CA VAL A 173 5.34 21.22 -6.46
C VAL A 173 4.66 21.58 -5.16
N ASN A 174 4.88 22.79 -4.66
CA ASN A 174 4.04 23.40 -3.65
C ASN A 174 2.72 23.82 -4.31
N ALA A 175 1.81 22.87 -4.47
CA ALA A 175 0.41 23.17 -4.80
C ALA A 175 -0.24 23.78 -3.53
N LYS A 176 -0.30 25.12 -3.48
CA LYS A 176 -1.15 25.84 -2.53
C LYS A 176 -2.59 25.84 -3.04
#